data_3911334183a2aaef68bbe90a02162709
#
_entry.id   3911334183a2aaef68bbe90a02162709
#
_cell.length_a   1.000
_cell.length_b   1.000
_cell.length_c   1.000
_cell.angle_alpha   90.00
_cell.angle_beta   90.00
_cell.angle_gamma   90.00
#
_symmetry.space_group_name_H-M   'P 1'
#
loop_
_entity.id
_entity.type
_entity.pdbx_description
1 polymer ?
#
loop_
_entity_poly.entity_id
_entity_poly.type
_entity_poly.pdbx_seq_one_letter_code
_entity_poly.pdbx_strand_id
1 'polypeptide(L)'
;MRFNEKEMVRLSRQPSEMVAELGMRGPKKGDVVKRRLVKLVVNFLFYFKTDEEEPIGALLLEQCRVEKEDSLTFSIAFLEDAERKYLFECDTEEQCGKWMDSIVGASYEFMRQNLIFYRTEIHRLTGKDPLEQYGISDEARFQVTNGLQLAPGDASSM
;
A
#
# COMPACT_ATOMS: atom_id res chain seq x y z
N MET A 1 4.39 -11.99 -5.46
CA MET A 1 3.14 -12.73 -5.75
C MET A 1 2.65 -12.35 -7.13
N ARG A 2 2.24 -13.32 -7.87
CA ARG A 2 1.70 -13.09 -9.20
C ARG A 2 0.20 -13.35 -9.21
N PHE A 3 -0.53 -12.48 -9.87
CA PHE A 3 -1.95 -12.65 -10.10
C PHE A 3 -2.16 -12.89 -11.57
N ASN A 4 -3.10 -13.75 -11.93
CA ASN A 4 -3.40 -13.93 -13.33
C ASN A 4 -4.24 -12.74 -13.82
N GLU A 5 -4.27 -12.60 -15.14
CA GLU A 5 -4.92 -11.45 -15.77
C GLU A 5 -6.41 -11.35 -15.42
N LYS A 6 -7.09 -12.48 -15.34
CA LYS A 6 -8.53 -12.50 -15.00
C LYS A 6 -8.79 -12.03 -13.60
N GLU A 7 -7.94 -12.41 -12.66
CA GLU A 7 -8.08 -11.96 -11.27
C GLU A 7 -7.84 -10.48 -11.15
N MET A 8 -6.85 -9.95 -11.88
CA MET A 8 -6.57 -8.53 -11.86
C MET A 8 -7.72 -7.72 -12.41
N VAL A 9 -8.30 -8.15 -13.52
CA VAL A 9 -9.45 -7.47 -14.11
C VAL A 9 -10.63 -7.49 -13.15
N ARG A 10 -10.88 -8.63 -12.52
CA ARG A 10 -11.99 -8.75 -11.57
C ARG A 10 -11.80 -7.82 -10.37
N LEU A 11 -10.59 -7.77 -9.83
CA LEU A 11 -10.30 -6.88 -8.71
C LEU A 11 -10.45 -5.42 -9.11
N SER A 12 -10.03 -5.05 -10.30
CA SER A 12 -10.11 -3.67 -10.76
C SER A 12 -11.54 -3.17 -10.91
N ARG A 13 -12.50 -4.08 -10.97
CA ARG A 13 -13.92 -3.73 -11.09
C ARG A 13 -14.63 -3.61 -9.75
N GLN A 14 -13.95 -3.93 -8.66
CA GLN A 14 -14.54 -3.79 -7.33
C GLN A 14 -14.63 -2.31 -6.95
N PRO A 15 -15.47 -1.98 -5.97
CA PRO A 15 -15.56 -0.60 -5.52
C PRO A 15 -14.20 -0.06 -5.12
N SER A 16 -13.86 1.11 -5.64
CA SER A 16 -12.59 1.73 -5.36
C SER A 16 -12.72 2.74 -4.23
N GLU A 17 -11.68 2.86 -3.42
CA GLU A 17 -11.64 3.86 -2.37
C GLU A 17 -11.37 5.24 -2.96
N MET A 18 -10.56 5.29 -4.00
CA MET A 18 -10.27 6.52 -4.73
C MET A 18 -10.12 6.23 -6.20
N VAL A 19 -10.55 7.17 -7.01
CA VAL A 19 -10.38 7.10 -8.46
C VAL A 19 -10.19 8.51 -9.01
N ALA A 20 -9.22 8.70 -9.88
CA ALA A 20 -8.98 9.98 -10.53
C ALA A 20 -8.06 9.80 -11.73
N GLU A 21 -8.10 10.78 -12.63
CA GLU A 21 -7.10 10.86 -13.69
C GLU A 21 -5.90 11.62 -13.17
N LEU A 22 -4.75 11.00 -13.25
CA LEU A 22 -3.50 11.59 -12.78
C LEU A 22 -2.45 11.47 -13.88
N GLY A 23 -1.45 12.34 -13.86
CA GLY A 23 -0.26 12.12 -14.66
C GLY A 23 0.54 11.01 -14.01
N MET A 24 1.06 10.07 -14.79
CA MET A 24 1.83 8.96 -14.27
C MET A 24 3.08 8.74 -15.11
N ARG A 25 4.21 8.58 -14.44
CA ARG A 25 5.47 8.22 -15.10
C ARG A 25 6.01 6.94 -14.47
N GLY A 26 6.34 5.96 -15.32
CA GLY A 26 6.89 4.70 -14.88
C GLY A 26 8.35 4.78 -14.51
N PRO A 27 8.92 3.66 -14.05
CA PRO A 27 10.30 3.64 -13.53
C PRO A 27 11.37 3.52 -14.60
N LYS A 28 11.01 3.24 -15.83
CA LYS A 28 12.00 3.03 -16.88
C LYS A 28 12.64 4.33 -17.32
N LYS A 29 13.92 4.27 -17.60
CA LYS A 29 14.63 5.43 -18.12
C LYS A 29 14.02 5.87 -19.44
N GLY A 30 13.71 7.15 -19.55
CA GLY A 30 13.07 7.67 -20.75
C GLY A 30 11.56 7.66 -20.70
N ASP A 31 10.96 7.11 -19.66
CA ASP A 31 9.50 7.18 -19.51
C ASP A 31 9.07 8.64 -19.36
N VAL A 32 7.94 8.95 -19.96
CA VAL A 32 7.34 10.29 -19.89
C VAL A 32 6.03 10.23 -19.13
N VAL A 33 5.60 11.38 -18.62
CA VAL A 33 4.33 11.49 -17.91
C VAL A 33 3.18 11.33 -18.91
N LYS A 34 2.24 10.46 -18.56
CA LYS A 34 1.04 10.23 -19.36
C LYS A 34 -0.18 10.25 -18.45
N ARG A 35 -1.30 10.76 -18.98
CA ARG A 35 -2.55 10.72 -18.21
C ARG A 35 -3.05 9.30 -18.11
N ARG A 36 -3.43 8.92 -16.90
CA ARG A 36 -3.96 7.58 -16.61
C ARG A 36 -5.13 7.71 -15.65
N LEU A 37 -6.10 6.82 -15.79
CA LEU A 37 -7.12 6.67 -14.78
C LEU A 37 -6.54 5.77 -13.70
N VAL A 38 -6.48 6.26 -12.47
CA VAL A 38 -5.85 5.55 -11.35
C VAL A 38 -6.93 5.21 -10.34
N LYS A 39 -6.98 3.95 -9.93
CA LYS A 39 -7.95 3.47 -8.93
C LYS A 39 -7.22 2.77 -7.80
N LEU A 40 -7.61 3.13 -6.57
CA LEU A 40 -7.12 2.45 -5.38
C LEU A 40 -8.18 1.46 -4.93
N VAL A 41 -7.86 0.18 -4.97
CA VAL A 41 -8.76 -0.90 -4.56
C VAL A 41 -8.03 -1.77 -3.55
N VAL A 42 -8.45 -1.72 -2.31
CA VAL A 42 -7.80 -2.41 -1.18
C VAL A 42 -6.35 -1.98 -1.07
N ASN A 43 -5.41 -2.84 -1.44
CA ASN A 43 -3.97 -2.54 -1.42
C ASN A 43 -3.35 -2.58 -2.82
N PHE A 44 -4.18 -2.46 -3.85
CA PHE A 44 -3.73 -2.39 -5.23
C PHE A 44 -4.00 -1.01 -5.79
N LEU A 45 -3.05 -0.50 -6.55
CA LEU A 45 -3.24 0.70 -7.33
C LEU A 45 -3.27 0.31 -8.79
N PHE A 46 -4.46 0.35 -9.38
CA PHE A 46 -4.63 0.03 -10.80
C PHE A 46 -4.51 1.28 -11.65
N TYR A 47 -3.94 1.16 -12.82
CA TYR A 47 -3.88 2.28 -13.75
C TYR A 47 -4.31 1.83 -15.14
N PHE A 48 -5.09 2.70 -15.79
CA PHE A 48 -5.75 2.43 -17.05
C PHE A 48 -5.46 3.54 -18.04
N LYS A 49 -5.55 3.22 -19.33
CA LYS A 49 -5.70 4.26 -20.33
C LYS A 49 -7.07 4.89 -20.12
N THR A 50 -7.19 6.19 -20.37
CA THR A 50 -8.37 6.94 -19.97
C THR A 50 -9.67 6.50 -20.63
N ASP A 51 -9.59 5.76 -21.71
CA ASP A 51 -10.76 5.27 -22.47
C ASP A 51 -10.90 3.75 -22.48
N GLU A 52 -10.16 3.03 -21.66
CA GLU A 52 -10.21 1.58 -21.61
C GLU A 52 -10.71 1.05 -20.28
N GLU A 53 -11.39 -0.08 -20.32
CA GLU A 53 -11.94 -0.72 -19.13
C GLU A 53 -10.97 -1.68 -18.45
N GLU A 54 -9.99 -2.18 -19.18
CA GLU A 54 -9.02 -3.11 -18.62
C GLU A 54 -7.77 -2.35 -18.17
N PRO A 55 -7.22 -2.71 -17.02
CA PRO A 55 -6.04 -2.00 -16.52
C PRO A 55 -4.80 -2.30 -17.37
N ILE A 56 -3.96 -1.29 -17.54
CA ILE A 56 -2.64 -1.47 -18.13
C ILE A 56 -1.77 -2.26 -17.17
N GLY A 57 -1.93 -2.00 -15.88
CA GLY A 57 -1.15 -2.63 -14.85
C GLY A 57 -1.66 -2.31 -13.47
N ALA A 58 -0.96 -2.85 -12.49
CA ALA A 58 -1.30 -2.64 -11.09
C ALA A 58 -0.04 -2.64 -10.24
N LEU A 59 -0.08 -1.87 -9.18
CA LEU A 59 0.98 -1.85 -8.17
C LEU A 59 0.41 -2.46 -6.90
N LEU A 60 1.07 -3.50 -6.40
CA LEU A 60 0.75 -4.05 -5.10
C LEU A 60 1.43 -3.17 -4.07
N LEU A 61 0.65 -2.52 -3.22
CA LEU A 61 1.16 -1.54 -2.26
C LEU A 61 1.70 -2.20 -1.01
N GLU A 62 2.56 -3.17 -1.21
CA GLU A 62 3.19 -3.91 -0.14
C GLU A 62 4.64 -3.46 -0.06
N GLN A 63 5.07 -3.04 1.13
CA GLN A 63 6.44 -2.58 1.34
C GLN A 63 6.83 -1.46 0.38
N CYS A 64 5.96 -0.48 0.27
CA CYS A 64 6.24 0.69 -0.55
C CYS A 64 6.50 1.91 0.32
N ARG A 65 7.17 2.88 -0.27
CA ARG A 65 7.42 4.17 0.36
C ARG A 65 6.84 5.26 -0.51
N VAL A 66 6.03 6.12 0.10
CA VAL A 66 5.37 7.23 -0.59
C VAL A 66 6.05 8.52 -0.16
N GLU A 67 6.53 9.30 -1.12
CA GLU A 67 7.20 10.55 -0.84
C GLU A 67 6.63 11.68 -1.68
N LYS A 68 6.57 12.88 -1.10
CA LYS A 68 6.18 14.07 -1.83
C LYS A 68 7.41 14.60 -2.55
N GLU A 69 7.34 14.71 -3.88
CA GLU A 69 8.44 15.19 -4.69
C GLU A 69 8.38 16.71 -4.88
N ASP A 70 7.18 17.24 -5.11
CA ASP A 70 6.93 18.67 -5.14
C ASP A 70 5.47 18.94 -4.76
N SER A 71 4.97 20.16 -4.93
CA SER A 71 3.64 20.51 -4.46
C SER A 71 2.51 19.70 -5.10
N LEU A 72 2.71 19.21 -6.31
CA LEU A 72 1.68 18.50 -7.06
C LEU A 72 2.07 17.05 -7.40
N THR A 73 3.25 16.63 -7.01
CA THR A 73 3.78 15.34 -7.42
C THR A 73 4.18 14.49 -6.22
N PHE A 74 3.78 13.22 -6.22
CA PHE A 74 4.28 12.26 -5.25
C PHE A 74 4.86 11.06 -5.96
N SER A 75 5.63 10.26 -5.25
CA SER A 75 6.23 9.05 -5.80
C SER A 75 5.94 7.86 -4.92
N ILE A 76 5.93 6.69 -5.56
CA ILE A 76 5.86 5.40 -4.88
C ILE A 76 7.11 4.62 -5.26
N ALA A 77 7.90 4.26 -4.26
CA ALA A 77 9.07 3.42 -4.45
C ALA A 77 8.90 2.15 -3.63
N PHE A 78 9.55 1.08 -4.05
CA PHE A 78 9.42 -0.21 -3.38
C PHE A 78 10.70 -0.54 -2.64
N LEU A 79 10.58 -1.06 -1.42
CA LEU A 79 11.73 -1.32 -0.57
C LEU A 79 12.65 -2.39 -1.15
N GLU A 80 12.08 -3.35 -1.88
CA GLU A 80 12.85 -4.41 -2.51
C GLU A 80 13.66 -3.92 -3.70
N ASP A 81 13.19 -2.88 -4.37
CA ASP A 81 13.84 -2.36 -5.57
C ASP A 81 13.64 -0.84 -5.60
N ALA A 82 14.62 -0.13 -5.06
CA ALA A 82 14.55 1.32 -4.97
C ALA A 82 14.53 2.02 -6.34
N GLU A 83 14.99 1.34 -7.38
CA GLU A 83 14.95 1.90 -8.72
C GLU A 83 13.56 1.83 -9.33
N ARG A 84 12.71 0.97 -8.79
CA ARG A 84 11.32 0.86 -9.23
C ARG A 84 10.49 1.94 -8.56
N LYS A 85 10.51 3.12 -9.16
CA LYS A 85 9.86 4.30 -8.61
C LYS A 85 8.91 4.87 -9.63
N TYR A 86 7.67 5.07 -9.19
CA TYR A 86 6.61 5.64 -10.04
C TYR A 86 6.29 7.05 -9.56
N LEU A 87 6.07 7.95 -10.51
CA LEU A 87 5.72 9.33 -10.19
C LEU A 87 4.29 9.60 -10.61
N PHE A 88 3.57 10.36 -9.78
CA PHE A 88 2.18 10.72 -10.05
C PHE A 88 2.01 12.21 -9.88
N GLU A 89 1.43 12.85 -10.90
CA GLU A 89 1.16 14.28 -10.87
C GLU A 89 -0.32 14.52 -10.66
N CYS A 90 -0.64 15.32 -9.66
CA CYS A 90 -2.01 15.67 -9.30
C CYS A 90 -2.36 17.07 -9.79
N ASP A 91 -3.65 17.39 -9.78
CA ASP A 91 -4.11 18.71 -10.23
C ASP A 91 -4.00 19.76 -9.13
N THR A 92 -4.10 19.34 -7.86
CA THR A 92 -4.01 20.24 -6.72
C THR A 92 -3.18 19.62 -5.60
N GLU A 93 -2.66 20.46 -4.70
CA GLU A 93 -1.93 19.95 -3.53
C GLU A 93 -2.83 19.13 -2.62
N GLU A 94 -4.08 19.52 -2.50
CA GLU A 94 -5.04 18.79 -1.69
C GLU A 94 -5.25 17.39 -2.24
N GLN A 95 -5.40 17.24 -3.54
CA GLN A 95 -5.53 15.95 -4.18
C GLN A 95 -4.28 15.11 -3.95
N CYS A 96 -3.12 15.72 -4.09
CA CYS A 96 -1.85 15.01 -3.85
C CYS A 96 -1.78 14.46 -2.43
N GLY A 97 -2.13 15.27 -1.43
CA GLY A 97 -2.14 14.85 -0.05
C GLY A 97 -3.11 13.70 0.22
N LYS A 98 -4.31 13.78 -0.35
CA LYS A 98 -5.29 12.72 -0.18
C LYS A 98 -4.84 11.39 -0.77
N TRP A 99 -4.24 11.42 -1.95
CA TRP A 99 -3.72 10.22 -2.57
C TRP A 99 -2.60 9.61 -1.75
N MET A 100 -1.66 10.44 -1.28
CA MET A 100 -0.56 9.96 -0.46
C MET A 100 -1.06 9.28 0.82
N ASP A 101 -1.98 9.94 1.51
CA ASP A 101 -2.53 9.40 2.76
C ASP A 101 -3.28 8.09 2.52
N SER A 102 -4.05 8.02 1.46
CA SER A 102 -4.82 6.82 1.14
C SER A 102 -3.94 5.65 0.75
N ILE A 103 -2.86 5.91 0.02
CA ILE A 103 -1.92 4.86 -0.37
C ILE A 103 -1.15 4.34 0.84
N VAL A 104 -0.70 5.24 1.69
CA VAL A 104 0.00 4.85 2.92
C VAL A 104 -0.94 4.02 3.81
N GLY A 105 -2.18 4.46 3.95
CA GLY A 105 -3.18 3.73 4.73
C GLY A 105 -3.46 2.34 4.18
N ALA A 106 -3.57 2.22 2.87
CA ALA A 106 -3.84 0.93 2.24
C ALA A 106 -2.68 -0.04 2.45
N SER A 107 -1.45 0.44 2.31
CA SER A 107 -0.27 -0.36 2.53
C SER A 107 -0.17 -0.84 3.99
N TYR A 108 -0.45 0.07 4.92
CA TYR A 108 -0.40 -0.24 6.34
C TYR A 108 -1.46 -1.27 6.74
N GLU A 109 -2.68 -1.11 6.28
CA GLU A 109 -3.77 -2.03 6.60
C GLU A 109 -3.50 -3.44 6.09
N PHE A 110 -2.94 -3.54 4.89
CA PHE A 110 -2.57 -4.84 4.34
C PHE A 110 -1.54 -5.53 5.22
N MET A 111 -0.50 -4.82 5.62
CA MET A 111 0.54 -5.39 6.48
C MET A 111 -0.01 -5.80 7.83
N ARG A 112 -0.88 -4.99 8.40
CA ARG A 112 -1.51 -5.28 9.69
C ARG A 112 -2.33 -6.57 9.62
N GLN A 113 -3.14 -6.72 8.57
CA GLN A 113 -3.96 -7.91 8.40
C GLN A 113 -3.10 -9.16 8.21
N ASN A 114 -2.01 -9.05 7.50
CA ASN A 114 -1.10 -10.16 7.31
C ASN A 114 -0.48 -10.60 8.63
N LEU A 115 -0.08 -9.67 9.48
CA LEU A 115 0.47 -9.99 10.78
C LEU A 115 -0.54 -10.73 11.65
N ILE A 116 -1.79 -10.30 11.64
CA ILE A 116 -2.86 -10.96 12.38
C ILE A 116 -3.08 -12.38 11.85
N PHE A 117 -3.10 -12.53 10.54
CA PHE A 117 -3.29 -13.84 9.91
C PHE A 117 -2.18 -14.81 10.31
N TYR A 118 -0.92 -14.41 10.19
CA TYR A 118 0.20 -15.28 10.52
C TYR A 118 0.22 -15.64 12.01
N ARG A 119 -0.08 -14.70 12.86
CA ARG A 119 -0.18 -14.93 14.27
C ARG A 119 -1.23 -15.99 14.59
N THR A 120 -2.39 -15.86 13.96
CA THR A 120 -3.49 -16.82 14.15
C THR A 120 -3.11 -18.22 13.66
N GLU A 121 -2.46 -18.30 12.50
CA GLU A 121 -2.02 -19.57 11.95
C GLU A 121 -1.01 -20.27 12.84
N ILE A 122 -0.04 -19.53 13.37
CA ILE A 122 0.97 -20.10 14.25
C ILE A 122 0.33 -20.58 15.55
N HIS A 123 -0.57 -19.81 16.11
CA HIS A 123 -1.28 -20.20 17.31
C HIS A 123 -2.10 -21.47 17.09
N ARG A 124 -2.79 -21.54 15.95
CA ARG A 124 -3.60 -22.72 15.60
C ARG A 124 -2.75 -23.98 15.45
N LEU A 125 -1.56 -23.85 14.87
CA LEU A 125 -0.69 -24.99 14.62
C LEU A 125 0.12 -25.42 15.83
N THR A 126 0.52 -24.48 16.68
CA THR A 126 1.42 -24.78 17.80
C THR A 126 0.76 -24.68 19.16
N GLY A 127 -0.40 -24.06 19.25
CA GLY A 127 -1.05 -23.80 20.52
C GLY A 127 -0.42 -22.67 21.31
N LYS A 128 0.53 -21.97 20.70
CA LYS A 128 1.22 -20.85 21.36
C LYS A 128 1.22 -19.63 20.48
N ASP A 129 1.02 -18.47 21.11
CA ASP A 129 1.15 -17.21 20.41
C ASP A 129 2.64 -16.87 20.32
N PRO A 130 3.18 -16.72 19.11
CA PRO A 130 4.61 -16.45 18.96
C PRO A 130 5.06 -15.15 19.63
N LEU A 131 4.17 -14.20 19.80
CA LEU A 131 4.53 -12.93 20.44
C LEU A 131 4.65 -13.06 21.96
N GLU A 132 3.95 -13.99 22.56
CA GLU A 132 4.06 -14.24 24.00
C GLU A 132 5.44 -14.76 24.40
N GLN A 133 6.10 -15.46 23.49
CA GLN A 133 7.44 -15.97 23.75
C GLN A 133 8.44 -14.85 23.96
N TYR A 134 8.15 -13.67 23.47
CA TYR A 134 9.05 -12.53 23.61
C TYR A 134 8.55 -11.52 24.65
N GLY A 135 7.51 -11.88 25.38
CA GLY A 135 6.98 -11.00 26.42
C GLY A 135 6.22 -9.80 25.88
N ILE A 136 5.77 -9.85 24.64
CA ILE A 136 5.04 -8.75 24.03
C ILE A 136 3.55 -8.97 24.25
N SER A 137 2.90 -8.02 24.92
CA SER A 137 1.46 -8.09 25.14
C SER A 137 0.70 -7.70 23.88
N ASP A 138 -0.56 -8.12 23.81
CA ASP A 138 -1.43 -7.75 22.70
C ASP A 138 -1.59 -6.24 22.60
N GLU A 139 -1.67 -5.60 23.74
CA GLU A 139 -1.83 -4.16 23.80
C GLU A 139 -0.63 -3.43 23.21
N ALA A 140 0.56 -3.80 23.64
CA ALA A 140 1.79 -3.22 23.12
C ALA A 140 1.95 -3.49 21.64
N ARG A 141 1.59 -4.71 21.23
CA ARG A 141 1.66 -5.09 19.83
C ARG A 141 0.72 -4.27 18.97
N PHE A 142 -0.45 -3.97 19.49
CA PHE A 142 -1.42 -3.17 18.77
C PHE A 142 -0.90 -1.76 18.55
N GLN A 143 -0.27 -1.18 19.53
CA GLN A 143 0.32 0.14 19.40
C GLN A 143 1.43 0.17 18.37
N VAL A 144 2.23 -0.87 18.33
CA VAL A 144 3.29 -0.99 17.34
C VAL A 144 2.71 -1.12 15.93
N THR A 145 1.67 -1.95 15.76
CA THR A 145 1.07 -2.15 14.44
C THR A 145 0.33 -0.91 13.95
N ASN A 146 -0.17 -0.09 14.84
CA ASN A 146 -0.78 1.16 14.43
C ASN A 146 0.24 2.17 13.94
N GLY A 147 1.53 1.87 14.09
CA GLY A 147 2.58 2.70 13.52
C GLY A 147 2.65 4.10 14.06
N LEU A 148 1.85 4.41 15.01
CA LEU A 148 1.80 5.76 15.53
C LEU A 148 2.96 6.05 16.43
N GLN A 149 3.30 5.09 17.23
CA GLN A 149 4.45 5.21 18.10
C GLN A 149 4.71 3.90 18.79
N LEU A 150 5.93 3.69 19.13
CA LEU A 150 6.29 2.59 19.99
C LEU A 150 5.97 3.03 21.42
N ALA A 151 5.43 2.13 22.16
CA ALA A 151 5.17 2.40 23.55
C ALA A 151 6.16 1.57 24.37
N PRO A 152 7.37 2.02 24.47
CA PRO A 152 8.43 1.18 25.04
C PRO A 152 8.17 0.74 26.45
N GLY A 153 7.65 1.62 27.25
CA GLY A 153 7.33 1.23 28.60
C GLY A 153 6.22 0.23 28.68
N ASP A 154 5.30 0.38 27.78
CA ASP A 154 4.13 -0.48 27.74
C ASP A 154 4.41 -1.80 27.12
N ALA A 155 5.45 -1.87 26.36
CA ALA A 155 5.85 -3.14 25.83
C ALA A 155 6.11 -4.11 26.95
N SER A 156 6.49 -3.57 28.07
CA SER A 156 6.75 -4.41 29.22
C SER A 156 5.47 -4.81 29.87
N SER A 157 4.51 -4.15 29.52
CA SER A 157 3.35 -4.57 30.14
C SER A 157 3.04 -5.90 29.65
N MET A 158 4.03 -6.06 29.52
CA MET A 158 3.85 -6.92 29.42
C MET A 158 3.69 -7.23 29.92
#